data_16dd9bac3e0088536adeea6ac89447b1
#
_entry.id   16dd9bac3e0088536adeea6ac89447b1
#
_cell.length_a   1.000
_cell.length_b   1.000
_cell.length_c   1.000
_cell.angle_alpha   90.00
_cell.angle_beta   90.00
_cell.angle_gamma   90.00
#
_symmetry.space_group_name_H-M   'P 1'
#
loop_
_entity.id
_entity.type
_entity.pdbx_description
1 polymer ?
#
loop_
_entity_poly.entity_id
_entity_poly.type
_entity_poly.pdbx_seq_one_letter_code
_entity_poly.pdbx_strand_id
1 'polypeptide(L)'
;MDLRTVNVTRYIMPLREGGSLPALAEADDDFKYVVKFRGAGHGTKALIAELIGGEIARALHFRVPEIVFLQLDEAFGRTEADEEIQDLLQWSRGLNLGLHFLSGALTFDPIVHQVDVQTASQVVWLDALLTNVDRTIKNTNMLMWHKELWLIDHGAALYFHHSWENWQKQAVNPFLRIKDHVLLPYASQLEEADNRFKQILTEEKLQEITDAIPDDLSLIHISEPTRRTPISY
;
A
#
# COMPACT_ATOMS: atom_id res chain seq x y z
N MET A 1 -10.29 13.48 7.51
CA MET A 1 -9.84 12.90 6.22
C MET A 1 -11.05 12.30 5.52
N ASP A 2 -11.26 12.59 4.25
CA ASP A 2 -12.44 12.07 3.51
C ASP A 2 -11.93 11.31 2.27
N LEU A 3 -11.92 9.97 2.40
CA LEU A 3 -11.55 9.07 1.31
C LEU A 3 -12.81 8.71 0.53
N ARG A 4 -12.78 8.95 -0.79
CA ARG A 4 -13.90 8.64 -1.68
C ARG A 4 -14.12 7.14 -1.80
N THR A 5 -15.37 6.74 -1.91
CA THR A 5 -15.74 5.38 -2.33
C THR A 5 -16.24 5.44 -3.77
N VAL A 6 -15.70 4.59 -4.63
CA VAL A 6 -16.09 4.45 -6.03
C VAL A 6 -16.40 2.99 -6.35
N ASN A 7 -17.23 2.74 -7.37
CA ASN A 7 -17.60 1.39 -7.78
C ASN A 7 -16.82 0.98 -9.01
N VAL A 8 -16.24 -0.22 -8.99
CA VAL A 8 -15.59 -0.77 -10.17
C VAL A 8 -16.63 -1.04 -11.25
N THR A 9 -16.44 -0.48 -12.43
CA THR A 9 -17.31 -0.67 -13.60
C THR A 9 -16.73 -1.64 -14.61
N ARG A 10 -15.39 -1.71 -14.71
CA ARG A 10 -14.71 -2.57 -15.68
C ARG A 10 -13.35 -3.03 -15.17
N TYR A 11 -13.12 -4.33 -15.17
CA TYR A 11 -11.80 -4.94 -15.06
C TYR A 11 -11.07 -4.81 -16.39
N ILE A 12 -9.84 -4.31 -16.38
CA ILE A 12 -9.07 -4.11 -17.61
C ILE A 12 -8.06 -5.23 -17.80
N MET A 13 -7.16 -5.41 -16.82
CA MET A 13 -6.10 -6.42 -16.91
C MET A 13 -5.41 -6.64 -15.56
N PRO A 14 -4.88 -7.83 -15.30
CA PRO A 14 -4.00 -8.04 -14.15
C PRO A 14 -2.65 -7.32 -14.37
N LEU A 15 -2.10 -6.79 -13.29
CA LEU A 15 -0.73 -6.29 -13.25
C LEU A 15 0.13 -7.39 -12.61
N ARG A 16 0.87 -8.12 -13.43
CA ARG A 16 1.61 -9.33 -13.00
C ARG A 16 2.90 -9.02 -12.22
N GLU A 17 3.12 -7.78 -11.86
CA GLU A 17 4.25 -7.35 -11.05
C GLU A 17 3.85 -7.33 -9.57
N GLY A 18 4.43 -8.24 -8.78
CA GLY A 18 4.20 -8.35 -7.34
C GLY A 18 3.36 -9.53 -6.91
N GLY A 19 3.59 -10.03 -5.69
CA GLY A 19 2.95 -11.24 -5.14
C GLY A 19 1.48 -11.08 -4.74
N SER A 20 0.88 -9.90 -4.92
CA SER A 20 -0.52 -9.61 -4.57
C SER A 20 -1.47 -9.54 -5.76
N LEU A 21 -0.99 -9.82 -7.00
CA LEU A 21 -1.77 -9.76 -8.24
C LEU A 21 -2.71 -8.52 -8.33
N PRO A 22 -2.18 -7.30 -8.24
CA PRO A 22 -3.03 -6.13 -8.42
C PRO A 22 -3.58 -6.08 -9.84
N ALA A 23 -4.65 -5.31 -10.06
CA ALA A 23 -5.24 -5.15 -11.38
C ALA A 23 -5.50 -3.70 -11.73
N LEU A 24 -5.54 -3.40 -13.02
CA LEU A 24 -6.04 -2.15 -13.54
C LEU A 24 -7.55 -2.28 -13.76
N ALA A 25 -8.32 -1.35 -13.20
CA ALA A 25 -9.76 -1.29 -13.37
C ALA A 25 -10.23 0.16 -13.62
N GLU A 26 -11.40 0.31 -14.25
CA GLU A 26 -12.15 1.57 -14.33
C GLU A 26 -13.22 1.59 -13.25
N ALA A 27 -13.52 2.79 -12.76
CA ALA A 27 -14.59 3.01 -11.80
C ALA A 27 -15.69 3.93 -12.38
N ASP A 28 -16.76 4.13 -11.62
CA ASP A 28 -17.94 4.91 -11.99
C ASP A 28 -17.72 6.42 -12.06
N ASP A 29 -16.53 6.88 -11.67
CA ASP A 29 -16.05 8.26 -11.84
C ASP A 29 -15.19 8.48 -13.10
N ASP A 30 -15.17 7.50 -14.01
CA ASP A 30 -14.41 7.47 -15.27
C ASP A 30 -12.87 7.46 -15.12
N PHE A 31 -12.36 7.30 -13.89
CA PHE A 31 -10.93 7.15 -13.65
C PHE A 31 -10.50 5.69 -13.63
N LYS A 32 -9.19 5.48 -13.80
CA LYS A 32 -8.55 4.18 -13.70
C LYS A 32 -7.79 4.08 -12.38
N TYR A 33 -7.85 2.89 -11.80
CA TYR A 33 -7.22 2.59 -10.53
C TYR A 33 -6.43 1.30 -10.59
N VAL A 34 -5.30 1.28 -9.88
CA VAL A 34 -4.62 0.04 -9.50
C VAL A 34 -5.34 -0.52 -8.30
N VAL A 35 -6.04 -1.62 -8.49
CA VAL A 35 -6.82 -2.29 -7.44
C VAL A 35 -5.92 -3.17 -6.60
N LYS A 36 -5.94 -2.98 -5.29
CA LYS A 36 -5.35 -3.85 -4.28
C LYS A 36 -6.48 -4.69 -3.66
N PHE A 37 -6.44 -5.99 -3.87
CA PHE A 37 -7.52 -6.90 -3.53
C PHE A 37 -7.47 -7.39 -2.08
N ARG A 38 -8.61 -7.35 -1.38
CA ARG A 38 -8.74 -7.90 -0.03
C ARG A 38 -8.57 -9.41 0.04
N GLY A 39 -8.87 -10.11 -1.06
CA GLY A 39 -8.72 -11.55 -1.21
C GLY A 39 -7.31 -12.01 -1.58
N ALA A 40 -6.38 -11.09 -1.86
CA ALA A 40 -4.98 -11.42 -2.16
C ALA A 40 -4.23 -12.00 -0.95
N GLY A 41 -3.09 -12.66 -1.18
CA GLY A 41 -2.39 -13.48 -0.19
C GLY A 41 -2.09 -12.84 1.18
N HIS A 42 -1.94 -11.51 1.26
CA HIS A 42 -1.75 -10.80 2.53
C HIS A 42 -3.05 -10.24 3.13
N GLY A 43 -4.15 -10.37 2.41
CA GLY A 43 -5.49 -10.01 2.88
C GLY A 43 -5.67 -8.53 3.27
N THR A 44 -6.65 -8.28 4.13
CA THR A 44 -6.99 -6.93 4.60
C THR A 44 -5.86 -6.24 5.36
N LYS A 45 -4.91 -6.98 5.96
CA LYS A 45 -3.75 -6.41 6.63
C LYS A 45 -2.89 -5.58 5.67
N ALA A 46 -2.64 -6.09 4.46
CA ALA A 46 -1.89 -5.35 3.45
C ALA A 46 -2.64 -4.09 2.98
N LEU A 47 -3.98 -4.16 2.88
CA LEU A 47 -4.79 -2.98 2.55
C LEU A 47 -4.73 -1.92 3.65
N ILE A 48 -4.80 -2.33 4.92
CA ILE A 48 -4.64 -1.40 6.05
C ILE A 48 -3.24 -0.77 6.05
N ALA A 49 -2.18 -1.55 5.79
CA ALA A 49 -0.83 -1.03 5.70
C ALA A 49 -0.66 -0.05 4.52
N GLU A 50 -1.27 -0.35 3.36
CA GLU A 50 -1.31 0.54 2.20
C GLU A 50 -1.99 1.86 2.54
N LEU A 51 -3.15 1.80 3.18
CA LEU A 51 -3.92 2.97 3.58
C LEU A 51 -3.14 3.84 4.58
N ILE A 52 -2.70 3.25 5.69
CA ILE A 52 -1.97 3.99 6.74
C ILE A 52 -0.67 4.55 6.18
N GLY A 53 0.12 3.74 5.49
CA GLY A 53 1.42 4.15 4.93
C GLY A 53 1.27 5.25 3.90
N GLY A 54 0.32 5.13 2.99
CA GLY A 54 0.02 6.13 1.97
C GLY A 54 -0.47 7.45 2.57
N GLU A 55 -1.36 7.41 3.58
CA GLU A 55 -1.89 8.63 4.20
C GLU A 55 -0.88 9.31 5.14
N ILE A 56 0.00 8.56 5.82
CA ILE A 56 1.14 9.14 6.53
C ILE A 56 2.09 9.82 5.52
N ALA A 57 2.40 9.18 4.40
CA ALA A 57 3.22 9.78 3.36
C ALA A 57 2.60 11.09 2.83
N ARG A 58 1.28 11.11 2.57
CA ARG A 58 0.56 12.32 2.14
C ARG A 58 0.56 13.41 3.20
N ALA A 59 0.38 13.08 4.47
CA ALA A 59 0.46 14.03 5.59
C ALA A 59 1.85 14.66 5.68
N LEU A 60 2.91 13.93 5.32
CA LEU A 60 4.29 14.42 5.24
C LEU A 60 4.61 15.14 3.91
N HIS A 61 3.60 15.37 3.06
CA HIS A 61 3.68 16.05 1.77
C HIS A 61 4.45 15.29 0.68
N PHE A 62 4.56 13.96 0.80
CA PHE A 62 4.99 13.14 -0.32
C PHE A 62 3.91 13.05 -1.40
N ARG A 63 4.32 12.86 -2.63
CA ARG A 63 3.41 12.53 -3.71
C ARG A 63 3.08 11.04 -3.64
N VAL A 64 1.83 10.75 -3.42
CA VAL A 64 1.23 9.41 -3.42
C VAL A 64 0.00 9.48 -4.31
N PRO A 65 -0.26 8.51 -5.19
CA PRO A 65 -1.52 8.47 -5.94
C PRO A 65 -2.71 8.58 -4.99
N GLU A 66 -3.78 9.22 -5.45
CA GLU A 66 -5.00 9.28 -4.66
C GLU A 66 -5.43 7.86 -4.27
N ILE A 67 -5.67 7.65 -2.99
CA ILE A 67 -6.20 6.40 -2.46
C ILE A 67 -7.71 6.54 -2.35
N VAL A 68 -8.43 5.55 -2.85
CA VAL A 68 -9.90 5.47 -2.79
C VAL A 68 -10.32 4.10 -2.27
N PHE A 69 -11.50 4.02 -1.72
CA PHE A 69 -12.16 2.74 -1.50
C PHE A 69 -12.84 2.30 -2.79
N LEU A 70 -12.56 1.05 -3.21
CA LEU A 70 -13.14 0.44 -4.40
C LEU A 70 -14.13 -0.63 -4.01
N GLN A 71 -15.39 -0.42 -4.36
CA GLN A 71 -16.43 -1.43 -4.21
C GLN A 71 -16.41 -2.37 -5.41
N LEU A 72 -16.22 -3.66 -5.16
CA LEU A 72 -16.26 -4.71 -6.18
C LEU A 72 -17.56 -5.49 -6.07
N ASP A 73 -18.36 -5.46 -7.16
CA ASP A 73 -19.62 -6.17 -7.25
C ASP A 73 -19.41 -7.68 -7.47
N GLU A 74 -20.38 -8.47 -7.03
CA GLU A 74 -20.38 -9.93 -7.19
C GLU A 74 -20.32 -10.41 -8.65
N ALA A 75 -20.79 -9.59 -9.59
CA ALA A 75 -20.83 -9.93 -11.00
C ALA A 75 -19.45 -9.98 -11.66
N PHE A 76 -18.45 -9.32 -11.09
CA PHE A 76 -17.15 -9.13 -11.72
C PHE A 76 -16.37 -10.41 -11.99
N GLY A 77 -16.47 -11.43 -11.18
CA GLY A 77 -15.74 -12.69 -11.38
C GLY A 77 -16.37 -13.66 -12.38
N ARG A 78 -17.59 -13.41 -12.87
CA ARG A 78 -18.37 -14.41 -13.62
C ARG A 78 -17.89 -14.64 -15.06
N THR A 79 -17.23 -13.66 -15.66
CA THR A 79 -16.80 -13.71 -17.08
C THR A 79 -15.30 -13.85 -17.26
N GLU A 80 -14.54 -13.89 -16.14
CA GLU A 80 -13.09 -14.08 -16.19
C GLU A 80 -12.76 -15.51 -16.60
N ALA A 81 -11.85 -15.66 -17.59
CA ALA A 81 -11.47 -16.96 -18.12
C ALA A 81 -10.32 -17.63 -17.32
N ASP A 82 -9.54 -16.84 -16.61
CA ASP A 82 -8.45 -17.32 -15.76
C ASP A 82 -9.01 -17.68 -14.39
N GLU A 83 -8.95 -18.96 -14.02
CA GLU A 83 -9.50 -19.47 -12.76
C GLU A 83 -8.87 -18.81 -11.53
N GLU A 84 -7.58 -18.50 -11.55
CA GLU A 84 -6.88 -17.84 -10.43
C GLU A 84 -7.39 -16.41 -10.23
N ILE A 85 -7.60 -15.69 -11.33
CA ILE A 85 -8.16 -14.33 -11.29
C ILE A 85 -9.64 -14.38 -10.89
N GLN A 86 -10.39 -15.35 -11.40
CA GLN A 86 -11.79 -15.54 -11.03
C GLN A 86 -11.94 -15.77 -9.52
N ASP A 87 -11.14 -16.65 -8.95
CA ASP A 87 -11.11 -16.90 -7.51
C ASP A 87 -10.73 -15.64 -6.73
N LEU A 88 -9.68 -14.93 -7.15
CA LEU A 88 -9.27 -13.67 -6.53
C LEU A 88 -10.40 -12.64 -6.51
N LEU A 89 -11.10 -12.45 -7.62
CA LEU A 89 -12.24 -11.52 -7.71
C LEU A 89 -13.41 -11.96 -6.81
N GLN A 90 -13.69 -13.26 -6.73
CA GLN A 90 -14.72 -13.79 -5.83
C GLN A 90 -14.39 -13.57 -4.34
N TRP A 91 -13.13 -13.78 -3.94
CA TRP A 91 -12.65 -13.56 -2.57
C TRP A 91 -12.54 -12.06 -2.23
N SER A 92 -12.53 -11.20 -3.24
CA SER A 92 -12.36 -9.74 -3.11
C SER A 92 -13.67 -8.95 -3.21
N ARG A 93 -14.83 -9.60 -3.13
CA ARG A 93 -16.13 -8.91 -3.12
C ARG A 93 -16.20 -7.90 -1.97
N GLY A 94 -16.88 -6.79 -2.22
CA GLY A 94 -17.01 -5.70 -1.27
C GLY A 94 -15.86 -4.70 -1.36
N LEU A 95 -15.43 -4.19 -0.23
CA LEU A 95 -14.49 -3.08 -0.14
C LEU A 95 -13.04 -3.52 -0.36
N ASN A 96 -12.38 -2.85 -1.29
CA ASN A 96 -10.96 -2.97 -1.62
C ASN A 96 -10.30 -1.59 -1.60
N LEU A 97 -8.99 -1.49 -1.89
CA LEU A 97 -8.32 -0.21 -2.11
C LEU A 97 -7.98 -0.02 -3.59
N GLY A 98 -8.11 1.23 -4.05
CA GLY A 98 -7.65 1.69 -5.34
C GLY A 98 -6.64 2.81 -5.20
N LEU A 99 -5.57 2.74 -5.99
CA LEU A 99 -4.65 3.86 -6.18
C LEU A 99 -4.87 4.42 -7.58
N HIS A 100 -5.08 5.73 -7.69
CA HIS A 100 -5.28 6.38 -9.00
C HIS A 100 -4.13 6.03 -9.95
N PHE A 101 -4.47 5.53 -11.13
CA PHE A 101 -3.50 5.08 -12.11
C PHE A 101 -2.79 6.26 -12.78
N LEU A 102 -1.50 6.39 -12.56
CA LEU A 102 -0.67 7.43 -13.14
C LEU A 102 -0.24 7.05 -14.57
N SER A 103 -1.05 7.42 -15.54
CA SER A 103 -0.80 7.08 -16.93
C SER A 103 0.51 7.70 -17.44
N GLY A 104 1.38 6.86 -18.02
CA GLY A 104 2.69 7.27 -18.51
C GLY A 104 3.76 7.47 -17.44
N ALA A 105 3.50 7.09 -16.18
CA ALA A 105 4.53 7.03 -15.16
C ALA A 105 5.55 5.92 -15.48
N LEU A 106 6.81 6.16 -15.14
CA LEU A 106 7.91 5.21 -15.30
C LEU A 106 8.35 4.71 -13.93
N THR A 107 8.71 3.44 -13.83
CA THR A 107 9.33 2.91 -12.62
C THR A 107 10.61 3.68 -12.30
N PHE A 108 10.77 4.06 -11.04
CA PHE A 108 12.01 4.71 -10.59
C PHE A 108 13.18 3.74 -10.67
N ASP A 109 14.24 4.17 -11.34
CA ASP A 109 15.52 3.47 -11.42
C ASP A 109 16.61 4.38 -10.85
N PRO A 110 17.30 3.99 -9.75
CA PRO A 110 18.32 4.83 -9.11
C PRO A 110 19.57 5.06 -9.99
N ILE A 111 19.75 4.30 -11.07
CA ILE A 111 20.85 4.52 -12.03
C ILE A 111 20.50 5.67 -12.98
N VAL A 112 19.25 5.80 -13.36
CA VAL A 112 18.77 6.77 -14.35
C VAL A 112 18.23 8.04 -13.70
N HIS A 113 17.52 7.89 -12.59
CA HIS A 113 16.83 8.98 -11.92
C HIS A 113 17.62 9.45 -10.70
N GLN A 114 17.87 10.75 -10.64
CA GLN A 114 18.52 11.36 -9.48
C GLN A 114 17.46 11.85 -8.49
N VAL A 115 17.70 11.58 -7.22
CA VAL A 115 16.92 12.11 -6.10
C VAL A 115 17.87 12.94 -5.25
N ASP A 116 17.46 14.14 -4.85
CA ASP A 116 18.25 14.97 -3.95
C ASP A 116 18.35 14.36 -2.55
N VAL A 117 19.38 14.76 -1.83
CA VAL A 117 19.72 14.23 -0.50
C VAL A 117 18.57 14.38 0.49
N GLN A 118 17.88 15.52 0.44
CA GLN A 118 16.76 15.80 1.33
C GLN A 118 15.61 14.83 1.07
N THR A 119 15.18 14.68 -0.18
CA THR A 119 14.11 13.75 -0.57
C THR A 119 14.50 12.31 -0.23
N ALA A 120 15.73 11.89 -0.52
CA ALA A 120 16.20 10.55 -0.18
C ALA A 120 16.13 10.30 1.34
N SER A 121 16.61 11.25 2.15
CA SER A 121 16.57 11.16 3.61
C SER A 121 15.13 11.10 4.16
N GLN A 122 14.24 11.88 3.60
CA GLN A 122 12.84 11.91 3.98
C GLN A 122 12.12 10.59 3.68
N VAL A 123 12.36 9.98 2.50
CA VAL A 123 11.77 8.69 2.13
C VAL A 123 12.32 7.57 3.03
N VAL A 124 13.65 7.55 3.26
CA VAL A 124 14.27 6.56 4.18
C VAL A 124 13.72 6.69 5.59
N TRP A 125 13.54 7.92 6.08
CA TRP A 125 12.94 8.16 7.40
C TRP A 125 11.50 7.64 7.49
N LEU A 126 10.68 7.92 6.45
CA LEU A 126 9.30 7.43 6.36
C LEU A 126 9.25 5.91 6.42
N ASP A 127 10.05 5.23 5.58
CA ASP A 127 10.04 3.78 5.50
C ASP A 127 10.64 3.12 6.76
N ALA A 128 11.54 3.79 7.47
CA ALA A 128 12.00 3.36 8.78
C ALA A 128 10.89 3.45 9.84
N LEU A 129 10.12 4.55 9.86
CA LEU A 129 8.97 4.72 10.74
C LEU A 129 7.91 3.64 10.47
N LEU A 130 7.58 3.43 9.20
CA LEU A 130 6.57 2.47 8.76
C LEU A 130 7.04 1.01 8.82
N THR A 131 8.32 0.76 9.11
CA THR A 131 8.93 -0.57 9.00
C THR A 131 8.69 -1.22 7.63
N ASN A 132 8.73 -0.44 6.56
CA ASN A 132 8.49 -0.91 5.19
C ASN A 132 9.69 -1.74 4.71
N VAL A 133 9.44 -3.03 4.46
CA VAL A 133 10.51 -4.00 4.11
C VAL A 133 10.78 -4.09 2.62
N ASP A 134 9.97 -3.46 1.77
CA ASP A 134 9.91 -3.78 0.34
C ASP A 134 10.46 -2.70 -0.60
N ARG A 135 10.85 -1.52 -0.08
CA ARG A 135 11.46 -0.46 -0.91
C ARG A 135 12.97 -0.69 -1.09
N THR A 136 13.30 -1.66 -1.93
CA THR A 136 14.68 -2.16 -2.15
C THR A 136 15.17 -1.87 -3.58
N ILE A 137 16.43 -2.18 -3.85
CA ILE A 137 16.99 -2.05 -5.22
C ILE A 137 16.26 -2.93 -6.25
N LYS A 138 15.67 -4.05 -5.81
CA LYS A 138 14.94 -4.98 -6.70
C LYS A 138 13.49 -4.56 -6.92
N ASN A 139 12.91 -3.88 -5.95
CA ASN A 139 11.55 -3.40 -5.96
C ASN A 139 11.53 -2.00 -5.35
N THR A 140 11.64 -0.98 -6.19
CA THR A 140 11.79 0.40 -5.70
C THR A 140 10.51 0.98 -5.15
N ASN A 141 9.34 0.48 -5.56
CA ASN A 141 8.02 0.97 -5.17
C ASN A 141 7.89 2.49 -5.25
N MET A 142 8.47 3.05 -6.29
CA MET A 142 8.45 4.48 -6.62
C MET A 142 8.28 4.65 -8.13
N LEU A 143 7.60 5.73 -8.51
CA LEU A 143 7.41 6.11 -9.91
C LEU A 143 7.97 7.51 -10.16
N MET A 144 8.41 7.73 -11.39
CA MET A 144 8.68 9.06 -11.95
C MET A 144 7.50 9.47 -12.82
N TRP A 145 6.76 10.49 -12.41
CA TRP A 145 5.64 11.04 -13.18
C TRP A 145 5.74 12.55 -13.24
N HIS A 146 5.67 13.11 -14.44
CA HIS A 146 5.90 14.54 -14.68
C HIS A 146 7.20 15.09 -14.07
N LYS A 147 8.27 14.28 -14.08
CA LYS A 147 9.60 14.57 -13.48
C LYS A 147 9.60 14.64 -11.95
N GLU A 148 8.56 14.16 -11.31
CA GLU A 148 8.44 14.14 -9.86
C GLU A 148 8.41 12.71 -9.34
N LEU A 149 8.97 12.51 -8.15
CA LEU A 149 8.99 11.21 -7.47
C LEU A 149 7.65 10.96 -6.79
N TRP A 150 7.05 9.80 -7.07
CA TRP A 150 5.81 9.33 -6.46
C TRP A 150 6.06 8.04 -5.70
N LEU A 151 5.59 7.97 -4.47
CA LEU A 151 5.66 6.77 -3.65
C LEU A 151 4.42 5.91 -3.87
N ILE A 152 4.63 4.61 -4.04
CA ILE A 152 3.57 3.62 -4.22
C ILE A 152 3.85 2.38 -3.37
N ASP A 153 2.85 1.52 -3.25
CA ASP A 153 2.95 0.20 -2.64
C ASP A 153 3.49 0.20 -1.20
N HIS A 154 2.68 0.71 -0.28
CA HIS A 154 2.96 0.69 1.16
C HIS A 154 2.43 -0.59 1.84
N GLY A 155 1.91 -1.55 1.08
CA GLY A 155 1.29 -2.77 1.61
C GLY A 155 2.22 -3.67 2.42
N ALA A 156 3.55 -3.52 2.26
CA ALA A 156 4.56 -4.21 3.07
C ALA A 156 5.03 -3.40 4.31
N ALA A 157 4.39 -2.26 4.59
CA ALA A 157 4.61 -1.47 5.80
C ALA A 157 3.97 -2.14 7.03
N LEU A 158 4.32 -1.63 8.22
CA LEU A 158 3.80 -2.12 9.51
C LEU A 158 3.98 -3.64 9.68
N TYR A 159 5.13 -4.14 9.25
CA TYR A 159 5.40 -5.58 9.14
C TYR A 159 5.12 -6.36 10.45
N PHE A 160 5.19 -5.70 11.60
CA PHE A 160 4.87 -6.28 12.91
C PHE A 160 3.41 -6.75 13.02
N HIS A 161 2.50 -6.26 12.19
CA HIS A 161 1.10 -6.67 12.24
C HIS A 161 0.84 -8.12 11.79
N HIS A 162 1.82 -8.75 11.17
CA HIS A 162 1.73 -10.18 10.84
C HIS A 162 1.89 -11.08 12.07
N SER A 163 2.47 -10.55 13.19
CA SER A 163 2.70 -11.29 14.42
C SER A 163 2.34 -10.44 15.65
N TRP A 164 1.06 -10.35 15.97
CA TRP A 164 0.54 -9.53 17.07
C TRP A 164 1.08 -9.92 18.44
N GLU A 165 1.51 -11.17 18.67
CA GLU A 165 2.02 -11.64 19.97
C GLU A 165 3.21 -10.82 20.50
N ASN A 166 3.98 -10.19 19.63
CA ASN A 166 5.17 -9.44 19.97
C ASN A 166 5.18 -8.00 19.41
N TRP A 167 4.02 -7.47 19.02
CA TRP A 167 3.95 -6.18 18.34
C TRP A 167 4.56 -5.02 19.15
N GLN A 168 4.35 -4.97 20.50
CA GLN A 168 4.92 -3.91 21.34
C GLN A 168 6.46 -3.90 21.30
N LYS A 169 7.08 -5.08 21.30
CA LYS A 169 8.54 -5.19 21.18
C LYS A 169 9.01 -4.81 19.78
N GLN A 170 8.28 -5.24 18.76
CA GLN A 170 8.63 -4.94 17.36
C GLN A 170 8.47 -3.46 17.03
N ALA A 171 7.45 -2.80 17.59
CA ALA A 171 7.19 -1.38 17.35
C ALA A 171 8.28 -0.46 17.94
N VAL A 172 8.98 -0.87 18.99
CA VAL A 172 10.06 -0.07 19.62
C VAL A 172 11.47 -0.53 19.25
N ASN A 173 11.60 -1.66 18.56
CA ASN A 173 12.91 -2.14 18.12
C ASN A 173 13.42 -1.38 16.89
N PRO A 174 14.73 -1.16 16.77
CA PRO A 174 15.30 -0.60 15.55
C PRO A 174 14.96 -1.44 14.33
N PHE A 175 14.49 -0.78 13.28
CA PHE A 175 14.20 -1.43 12.00
C PHE A 175 15.46 -1.75 11.22
N LEU A 176 16.08 -2.90 11.49
CA LEU A 176 17.37 -3.29 10.90
C LEU A 176 17.34 -3.51 9.39
N ARG A 177 16.16 -3.81 8.80
CA ARG A 177 16.02 -4.02 7.35
C ARG A 177 16.10 -2.74 6.54
N ILE A 178 16.12 -1.59 7.19
CA ILE A 178 16.37 -0.30 6.51
C ILE A 178 17.70 -0.28 5.75
N LYS A 179 18.68 -1.12 6.13
CA LYS A 179 19.95 -1.28 5.41
C LYS A 179 19.80 -1.69 3.94
N ASP A 180 18.68 -2.34 3.59
CA ASP A 180 18.41 -2.82 2.24
C ASP A 180 17.64 -1.77 1.39
N HIS A 181 17.34 -0.61 1.98
CA HIS A 181 16.54 0.45 1.34
C HIS A 181 17.31 1.10 0.19
N VAL A 182 16.63 1.22 -0.99
CA VAL A 182 17.22 1.69 -2.25
C VAL A 182 17.82 3.10 -2.16
N LEU A 183 17.25 4.01 -1.37
CA LEU A 183 17.73 5.38 -1.23
C LEU A 183 18.67 5.59 -0.04
N LEU A 184 18.93 4.58 0.79
CA LEU A 184 19.80 4.75 1.96
C LEU A 184 21.19 5.30 1.63
N PRO A 185 21.86 4.89 0.53
CA PRO A 185 23.19 5.45 0.18
C PRO A 185 23.18 6.97 -0.07
N TYR A 186 22.01 7.56 -0.33
CA TYR A 186 21.86 8.99 -0.62
C TYR A 186 21.27 9.78 0.56
N ALA A 187 20.90 9.12 1.66
CA ALA A 187 20.15 9.68 2.78
C ALA A 187 21.09 10.19 3.89
N SER A 188 21.72 11.34 3.70
CA SER A 188 22.67 11.90 4.70
C SER A 188 22.06 13.00 5.60
N GLN A 189 20.76 13.32 5.46
CA GLN A 189 20.04 14.35 6.23
C GLN A 189 18.86 13.76 7.03
N LEU A 190 19.09 12.63 7.69
CA LEU A 190 18.03 11.93 8.45
C LEU A 190 17.59 12.72 9.69
N GLU A 191 18.49 13.44 10.33
CA GLU A 191 18.19 14.26 11.51
C GLU A 191 17.27 15.43 11.17
N GLU A 192 17.51 16.08 10.04
CA GLU A 192 16.64 17.15 9.52
C GLU A 192 15.24 16.63 9.17
N ALA A 193 15.17 15.44 8.55
CA ALA A 193 13.91 14.77 8.28
C ALA A 193 13.15 14.45 9.59
N ASP A 194 13.82 13.91 10.59
CA ASP A 194 13.28 13.59 11.91
C ASP A 194 12.72 14.83 12.60
N ASN A 195 13.50 15.91 12.67
CA ASN A 195 13.09 17.17 13.29
C ASN A 195 11.86 17.78 12.61
N ARG A 196 11.78 17.69 11.28
CA ARG A 196 10.65 18.20 10.51
C ARG A 196 9.40 17.35 10.70
N PHE A 197 9.53 16.04 10.56
CA PHE A 197 8.38 15.15 10.48
C PHE A 197 7.71 14.88 11.84
N LYS A 198 8.46 14.90 12.93
CA LYS A 198 7.91 14.86 14.28
C LYS A 198 6.99 16.04 14.62
N GLN A 199 7.15 17.18 13.94
CA GLN A 199 6.27 18.31 14.12
C GLN A 199 4.94 18.17 13.37
N ILE A 200 4.92 17.35 12.31
CA ILE A 200 3.76 17.13 11.45
C ILE A 200 2.95 15.92 11.93
N LEU A 201 3.62 14.84 12.30
CA LEU A 201 2.97 13.61 12.77
C LEU A 201 2.67 13.68 14.27
N THR A 202 1.67 14.48 14.61
CA THR A 202 1.14 14.51 15.99
C THR A 202 0.26 13.30 16.27
N GLU A 203 -0.03 13.05 17.55
CA GLU A 203 -0.92 11.99 17.97
C GLU A 203 -2.32 12.14 17.32
N GLU A 204 -2.82 13.38 17.27
CA GLU A 204 -4.11 13.68 16.65
C GLU A 204 -4.10 13.35 15.14
N LYS A 205 -2.99 13.65 14.44
CA LYS A 205 -2.86 13.32 13.01
C LYS A 205 -2.82 11.80 12.79
N LEU A 206 -2.11 11.08 13.61
CA LEU A 206 -2.08 9.61 13.54
C LEU A 206 -3.43 9.00 13.87
N GLN A 207 -4.15 9.57 14.85
CA GLN A 207 -5.52 9.14 15.18
C GLN A 207 -6.48 9.40 14.01
N GLU A 208 -6.43 10.58 13.38
CA GLU A 208 -7.23 10.90 12.19
C GLU A 208 -6.99 9.88 11.05
N ILE A 209 -5.74 9.46 10.84
CA ILE A 209 -5.40 8.47 9.82
C ILE A 209 -5.93 7.09 10.17
N THR A 210 -5.81 6.67 11.43
CA THR A 210 -6.31 5.36 11.86
C THR A 210 -7.83 5.29 11.90
N ASP A 211 -8.51 6.38 12.23
CA ASP A 211 -9.98 6.50 12.22
C ASP A 211 -10.57 6.43 10.81
N ALA A 212 -9.74 6.66 9.77
CA ALA A 212 -10.16 6.51 8.37
C ALA A 212 -10.25 5.04 7.92
N ILE A 213 -9.80 4.08 8.74
CA ILE A 213 -9.91 2.65 8.41
C ILE A 213 -11.38 2.23 8.57
N PRO A 214 -12.07 1.81 7.49
CA PRO A 214 -13.46 1.39 7.59
C PRO A 214 -13.59 0.06 8.31
N ASP A 215 -14.73 -0.14 8.98
CA ASP A 215 -15.05 -1.38 9.71
C ASP A 215 -14.93 -2.63 8.82
N ASP A 216 -15.30 -2.53 7.55
CA ASP A 216 -15.20 -3.61 6.57
C ASP A 216 -13.77 -4.11 6.30
N LEU A 217 -12.76 -3.29 6.56
CA LEU A 217 -11.35 -3.67 6.51
C LEU A 217 -10.80 -4.01 7.89
N SER A 218 -11.49 -3.58 8.97
CA SER A 218 -11.07 -3.85 10.33
C SER A 218 -11.12 -5.35 10.64
N LEU A 219 -10.03 -5.89 11.18
CA LEU A 219 -9.92 -7.31 11.56
C LEU A 219 -10.78 -7.68 12.77
N ILE A 220 -11.38 -6.70 13.46
CA ILE A 220 -12.17 -6.91 14.68
C ILE A 220 -13.51 -7.61 14.37
N HIS A 221 -14.02 -7.45 13.12
CA HIS A 221 -15.31 -8.00 12.70
C HIS A 221 -15.21 -9.17 11.72
N ILE A 222 -13.99 -9.58 11.33
CA ILE A 222 -13.82 -10.73 10.45
C ILE A 222 -13.78 -11.98 11.31
N SER A 223 -14.93 -12.62 11.50
CA SER A 223 -14.97 -14.03 11.89
C SER A 223 -14.19 -14.80 10.82
N GLU A 224 -13.10 -15.48 11.20
CA GLU A 224 -12.32 -16.31 10.28
C GLU A 224 -13.26 -17.24 9.52
N PRO A 225 -13.19 -17.26 8.16
CA PRO A 225 -13.85 -18.31 7.44
C PRO A 225 -13.24 -19.62 7.91
N THR A 226 -14.05 -20.50 8.46
CA THR A 226 -13.66 -21.84 8.88
C THR A 226 -12.87 -22.48 7.75
N ARG A 227 -11.56 -22.62 7.92
CA ARG A 227 -10.72 -23.41 7.03
C ARG A 227 -11.32 -24.80 6.97
N ARG A 228 -11.94 -25.15 5.85
CA ARG A 228 -12.24 -26.55 5.56
C ARG A 228 -10.89 -27.26 5.45
N THR A 229 -10.58 -28.11 6.41
CA THR A 229 -9.47 -29.04 6.33
C THR A 229 -9.59 -29.81 5.01
N PRO A 230 -8.50 -29.94 4.22
CA PRO A 230 -8.52 -30.82 3.06
C PRO A 230 -8.84 -32.23 3.54
N ILE A 231 -9.86 -32.84 2.94
CA ILE A 231 -10.15 -34.24 3.14
C ILE A 231 -8.99 -35.00 2.50
N SER A 232 -8.12 -35.61 3.29
CA SER A 232 -7.11 -36.54 2.83
C SER A 232 -7.80 -37.83 2.35
N TYR A 233 -7.64 -38.16 1.07
CA TYR A 233 -7.87 -39.51 0.53
C TYR A 233 -6.60 -40.33 0.64
#